data_be6eecfbdb071be654e0bb6b3bba50c0
#
_entry.id   be6eecfbdb071be654e0bb6b3bba50c0
#
_cell.length_a   1.000
_cell.length_b   1.000
_cell.length_c   1.000
_cell.angle_alpha   90.00
_cell.angle_beta   90.00
_cell.angle_gamma   90.00
#
_symmetry.space_group_name_H-M   'P 1'
#
loop_
_entity.id
_entity.type
_entity.pdbx_description
1 polymer ?
#
loop_
_entity_poly.entity_id
_entity_poly.type
_entity_poly.pdbx_seq_one_letter_code
_entity_poly.pdbx_strand_id
1 'polypeptide(L)'
;MSDEPVSLGETTWTAVEVAGAPVDERGAPTLVFDLEESRVAGSGGLHRLMGTLSLTEDALRFGPLATTLMAGPEDVMERERVFLAALARVRAYELDGRSLILYDDGDAVVRLTC
;
A
#
# COMPACT_ATOMS: atom_id res chain seq x y z
N MET A 1 -26.06 9.75 9.30
CA MET A 1 -24.92 9.18 8.63
C MET A 1 -23.75 10.14 8.60
N SER A 2 -22.63 9.64 9.01
CA SER A 2 -21.43 10.47 9.08
C SER A 2 -20.76 10.58 7.72
N ASP A 3 -20.39 11.80 7.33
CA ASP A 3 -19.60 12.07 6.14
C ASP A 3 -18.16 12.35 6.51
N GLU A 4 -17.74 11.84 7.65
CA GLU A 4 -16.38 12.06 8.09
C GLU A 4 -15.39 11.47 7.09
N PRO A 5 -14.33 12.21 6.76
CA PRO A 5 -13.31 11.69 5.86
C PRO A 5 -12.62 10.47 6.48
N VAL A 6 -12.28 9.53 5.64
CA VAL A 6 -11.55 8.34 6.07
C VAL A 6 -10.15 8.77 6.46
N SER A 7 -9.66 8.26 7.59
CA SER A 7 -8.32 8.53 8.05
C SER A 7 -7.31 7.63 7.33
N LEU A 8 -6.14 8.16 7.02
CA LEU A 8 -5.06 7.35 6.47
C LEU A 8 -4.68 6.23 7.44
N GLY A 9 -4.62 6.54 8.72
CA GLY A 9 -4.38 5.53 9.75
C GLY A 9 -5.66 4.83 10.16
N GLU A 10 -5.53 3.68 10.81
CA GLU A 10 -6.65 2.90 11.35
C GLU A 10 -7.64 2.42 10.29
N THR A 11 -7.22 2.41 9.04
CA THR A 11 -8.05 1.98 7.92
C THR A 11 -7.31 0.88 7.17
N THR A 12 -8.03 -0.17 6.79
CA THR A 12 -7.46 -1.19 5.92
C THR A 12 -7.64 -0.75 4.47
N TRP A 13 -6.53 -0.56 3.78
CA TRP A 13 -6.53 -0.14 2.39
C TRP A 13 -6.27 -1.35 1.50
N THR A 14 -7.10 -1.51 0.48
CA THR A 14 -6.98 -2.63 -0.46
C THR A 14 -6.57 -2.09 -1.82
N ALA A 15 -5.51 -2.64 -2.39
CA ALA A 15 -5.01 -2.20 -3.67
C ALA A 15 -5.98 -2.57 -4.79
N VAL A 16 -6.24 -1.62 -5.69
CA VAL A 16 -7.07 -1.84 -6.87
C VAL A 16 -6.29 -1.66 -8.14
N GLU A 17 -5.14 -1.00 -8.08
CA GLU A 17 -4.26 -0.81 -9.23
C GLU A 17 -2.82 -0.71 -8.72
N VAL A 18 -1.91 -1.41 -9.36
CA VAL A 18 -0.49 -1.39 -9.02
C VAL A 18 0.31 -1.23 -10.32
N ALA A 19 1.18 -0.23 -10.35
CA ALA A 19 2.04 0.06 -11.51
C ALA A 19 1.24 0.15 -12.81
N GLY A 20 0.05 0.76 -12.75
CA GLY A 20 -0.78 0.96 -13.93
C GLY A 20 -1.64 -0.24 -14.33
N ALA A 21 -1.55 -1.34 -13.61
CA ALA A 21 -2.32 -2.54 -13.93
C ALA A 21 -3.39 -2.80 -12.86
N PRO A 22 -4.60 -3.18 -13.27
CA PRO A 22 -5.65 -3.47 -12.31
C PRO A 22 -5.32 -4.72 -11.49
N VAL A 23 -5.79 -4.73 -10.26
CA VAL A 23 -5.55 -5.83 -9.32
C VAL A 23 -6.83 -6.64 -9.17
N ASP A 24 -6.69 -7.97 -9.23
CA ASP A 24 -7.80 -8.88 -8.98
C ASP A 24 -8.18 -8.79 -7.50
N GLU A 25 -9.47 -8.72 -7.21
CA GLU A 25 -9.95 -8.64 -5.83
C GLU A 25 -9.51 -9.84 -5.00
N ARG A 26 -9.31 -10.98 -5.64
CA ARG A 26 -8.83 -12.18 -4.94
C ARG A 26 -7.35 -12.04 -4.66
N GLY A 27 -7.00 -12.03 -3.37
CA GLY A 27 -5.63 -11.90 -2.97
C GLY A 27 -5.04 -10.52 -3.21
N ALA A 28 -5.89 -9.50 -3.30
CA ALA A 28 -5.41 -8.14 -3.49
C ALA A 28 -4.53 -7.71 -2.31
N PRO A 29 -3.44 -6.98 -2.58
CA PRO A 29 -2.60 -6.46 -1.52
C PRO A 29 -3.37 -5.51 -0.60
N THR A 30 -3.02 -5.52 0.68
CA THR A 30 -3.62 -4.62 1.66
C THR A 30 -2.54 -3.92 2.46
N LEU A 31 -2.88 -2.71 2.95
CA LEU A 31 -1.99 -1.94 3.81
C LEU A 31 -2.78 -1.34 4.95
N VAL A 32 -2.16 -1.33 6.13
CA VAL A 32 -2.67 -0.63 7.30
C VAL A 32 -1.53 0.23 7.83
N PHE A 33 -1.80 1.51 8.05
CA PHE A 33 -0.81 2.46 8.52
C PHE A 33 -1.02 2.73 10.01
N ASP A 34 0.04 2.58 10.78
CA ASP A 34 0.06 2.96 12.19
C ASP A 34 0.89 4.24 12.27
N LEU A 35 0.21 5.36 12.27
CA LEU A 35 0.89 6.66 12.21
C LEU A 35 1.55 7.02 13.54
N GLU A 36 1.05 6.51 14.65
CA GLU A 36 1.66 6.75 15.95
C GLU A 36 3.03 6.08 16.05
N GLU A 37 3.13 4.87 15.54
CA GLU A 37 4.38 4.10 15.60
C GLU A 37 5.22 4.26 14.33
N SER A 38 4.74 4.99 13.35
CA SER A 38 5.40 5.16 12.05
C SER A 38 5.67 3.82 11.39
N ARG A 39 4.66 2.97 11.37
CA ARG A 39 4.76 1.62 10.82
C ARG A 39 3.67 1.36 9.80
N VAL A 40 3.95 0.43 8.92
CA VAL A 40 2.99 -0.08 7.97
C VAL A 40 3.01 -1.60 8.05
N ALA A 41 1.83 -2.20 7.92
CA ALA A 41 1.69 -3.64 7.88
C ALA A 41 0.64 -3.98 6.84
N GLY A 42 0.65 -5.21 6.36
CA GLY A 42 -0.36 -5.64 5.41
C GLY A 42 0.01 -6.96 4.77
N SER A 43 -0.46 -7.13 3.55
CA SER A 43 -0.22 -8.33 2.77
C SER A 43 0.06 -7.94 1.32
N GLY A 44 1.04 -8.60 0.71
CA GLY A 44 1.32 -8.42 -0.71
C GLY A 44 0.50 -9.36 -1.59
N GLY A 45 -0.40 -10.12 -0.97
CA GLY A 45 -1.17 -11.14 -1.66
C GLY A 45 -0.87 -12.53 -1.12
N LEU A 46 0.39 -12.90 -1.03
CA LEU A 46 0.83 -14.19 -0.50
C LEU A 46 1.49 -14.02 0.87
N HIS A 47 2.41 -13.07 0.98
CA HIS A 47 3.17 -12.87 2.21
C HIS A 47 2.64 -11.68 3.00
N ARG A 48 2.81 -11.78 4.32
CA ARG A 48 2.58 -10.61 5.18
C ARG A 48 3.78 -9.69 5.03
N LEU A 49 3.53 -8.40 5.07
CA LEU A 49 4.59 -7.42 5.03
C LEU A 49 4.48 -6.48 6.21
N MET A 50 5.60 -5.93 6.62
CA MET A 50 5.66 -4.92 7.65
C MET A 50 6.91 -4.09 7.48
N GLY A 51 6.86 -2.86 7.92
CA GLY A 51 7.99 -1.97 7.82
C GLY A 51 7.73 -0.65 8.48
N THR A 52 8.56 0.32 8.16
CA THR A 52 8.43 1.67 8.69
C THR A 52 7.95 2.62 7.61
N LEU A 53 7.43 3.75 8.03
CA LEU A 53 7.04 4.80 7.11
C LEU A 53 7.49 6.15 7.67
N SER A 54 7.61 7.11 6.79
CA SER A 54 7.89 8.49 7.14
C SER A 54 6.82 9.35 6.49
N LEU A 55 6.10 10.10 7.31
CA LEU A 55 5.00 10.94 6.84
C LEU A 55 5.24 12.37 7.29
N THR A 56 5.31 13.30 6.33
CA THR A 56 5.41 14.72 6.59
C THR A 56 4.49 15.44 5.63
N GLU A 57 3.49 16.15 6.15
CA GLU A 57 2.47 16.81 5.34
C GLU A 57 1.88 15.83 4.32
N ASP A 58 2.17 16.00 3.04
CA ASP A 58 1.68 15.10 1.99
C ASP A 58 2.78 14.20 1.42
N ALA A 59 3.97 14.25 2.00
CA ALA A 59 5.07 13.38 1.60
C ALA A 59 5.01 12.08 2.41
N LEU A 60 5.08 10.97 1.72
CA LEU A 60 5.02 9.64 2.33
C LEU A 60 6.12 8.77 1.73
N ARG A 61 6.92 8.16 2.58
CA ARG A 61 7.95 7.22 2.14
C ARG A 61 7.91 5.98 3.00
N PHE A 62 8.20 4.85 2.39
CA PHE A 62 8.31 3.60 3.10
C PHE A 62 9.79 3.27 3.31
N GLY A 63 10.13 2.85 4.50
CA GLY A 63 11.44 2.29 4.79
C GLY A 63 11.49 0.84 4.29
N PRO A 64 12.57 0.11 4.62
CA PRO A 64 12.67 -1.28 4.23
C PRO A 64 11.45 -2.08 4.69
N LEU A 65 10.92 -2.90 3.80
CA LEU A 65 9.76 -3.73 4.09
C LEU A 65 10.21 -5.17 4.27
N ALA A 66 9.84 -5.77 5.39
CA ALA A 66 10.09 -7.17 5.66
C ALA A 66 8.87 -7.99 5.27
N THR A 67 9.10 -9.17 4.72
CA THR A 67 8.02 -10.08 4.36
C THR A 67 8.29 -11.45 4.96
N THR A 68 7.22 -12.21 5.19
CA THR A 68 7.38 -13.60 5.59
C THR A 68 7.89 -14.39 4.38
N LEU A 69 8.64 -15.46 4.65
CA LEU A 69 9.17 -16.30 3.59
C LEU A 69 8.30 -17.53 3.42
N MET A 70 7.59 -17.60 2.30
CA MET A 70 6.77 -18.74 1.96
C MET A 70 6.88 -18.99 0.47
N ALA A 71 6.91 -20.25 0.06
CA ALA A 71 6.87 -20.59 -1.35
C ALA A 71 5.42 -20.54 -1.82
N GLY A 72 5.18 -20.07 -3.03
CA GLY A 72 3.86 -19.99 -3.62
C GLY A 72 3.93 -19.98 -5.13
N PRO A 73 2.78 -19.85 -5.81
CA PRO A 73 2.76 -19.78 -7.27
C PRO A 73 3.59 -18.62 -7.78
N GLU A 74 4.31 -18.84 -8.87
CA GLU A 74 5.20 -17.82 -9.43
C GLU A 74 4.47 -16.54 -9.81
N ASP A 75 3.26 -16.64 -10.35
CA ASP A 75 2.49 -15.48 -10.76
C ASP A 75 2.08 -14.62 -9.57
N VAL A 76 1.76 -15.24 -8.45
CA VAL A 76 1.42 -14.52 -7.21
C VAL A 76 2.67 -13.86 -6.66
N MET A 77 3.79 -14.57 -6.64
CA MET A 77 5.05 -14.02 -6.16
C MET A 77 5.53 -12.86 -7.02
N GLU A 78 5.32 -12.93 -8.32
CA GLU A 78 5.70 -11.83 -9.22
C GLU A 78 4.85 -10.60 -8.98
N ARG A 79 3.54 -10.77 -8.80
CA ARG A 79 2.65 -9.65 -8.50
C ARG A 79 3.02 -8.99 -7.19
N GLU A 80 3.38 -9.79 -6.19
CA GLU A 80 3.81 -9.27 -4.90
C GLU A 80 5.11 -8.49 -5.03
N ARG A 81 6.04 -8.99 -5.84
CA ARG A 81 7.31 -8.31 -6.08
C ARG A 81 7.08 -6.95 -6.74
N VAL A 82 6.16 -6.88 -7.69
CA VAL A 82 5.80 -5.63 -8.35
C VAL A 82 5.20 -4.66 -7.34
N PHE A 83 4.34 -5.14 -6.46
CA PHE A 83 3.73 -4.31 -5.42
C PHE A 83 4.79 -3.73 -4.48
N LEU A 84 5.69 -4.58 -3.99
CA LEU A 84 6.76 -4.13 -3.10
C LEU A 84 7.68 -3.14 -3.77
N ALA A 85 8.00 -3.35 -5.04
CA ALA A 85 8.82 -2.42 -5.80
C ALA A 85 8.12 -1.08 -5.96
N ALA A 86 6.81 -1.09 -6.18
CA ALA A 86 6.04 0.14 -6.28
C ALA A 86 6.04 0.91 -4.97
N LEU A 87 5.87 0.20 -3.84
CA LEU A 87 5.90 0.85 -2.53
C LEU A 87 7.24 1.50 -2.25
N ALA A 88 8.34 0.87 -2.69
CA ALA A 88 9.68 1.42 -2.48
C ALA A 88 9.89 2.74 -3.22
N ARG A 89 9.06 3.02 -4.22
CA ARG A 89 9.16 4.24 -5.03
C ARG A 89 8.28 5.37 -4.53
N VAL A 90 7.41 5.12 -3.56
CA VAL A 90 6.43 6.11 -3.11
C VAL A 90 7.12 7.29 -2.44
N ARG A 91 6.70 8.51 -2.82
CA ARG A 91 7.21 9.77 -2.26
C ARG A 91 6.11 10.68 -1.76
N ALA A 92 4.89 10.48 -2.25
CA ALA A 92 3.77 11.33 -1.89
C ALA A 92 2.48 10.53 -1.90
N TYR A 93 1.44 11.08 -1.32
CA TYR A 93 0.15 10.44 -1.34
C TYR A 93 -0.96 11.48 -1.48
N GLU A 94 -2.11 11.01 -1.90
CA GLU A 94 -3.31 11.81 -1.95
C GLU A 94 -4.46 10.98 -1.39
N LEU A 95 -5.18 11.54 -0.47
CA LEU A 95 -6.35 10.90 0.11
C LEU A 95 -7.58 11.61 -0.44
N ASP A 96 -8.42 10.89 -1.18
CA ASP A 96 -9.60 11.45 -1.81
C ASP A 96 -10.80 10.56 -1.48
N GLY A 97 -11.59 11.01 -0.49
CA GLY A 97 -12.71 10.20 -0.02
C GLY A 97 -12.23 8.87 0.51
N ARG A 98 -12.67 7.79 -0.12
CA ARG A 98 -12.28 6.43 0.28
C ARG A 98 -11.18 5.87 -0.61
N SER A 99 -10.52 6.73 -1.36
CA SER A 99 -9.43 6.35 -2.24
C SER A 99 -8.12 6.90 -1.73
N LEU A 100 -7.08 6.09 -1.81
CA LEU A 100 -5.73 6.49 -1.47
C LEU A 100 -4.87 6.27 -2.71
N ILE A 101 -4.16 7.31 -3.12
CA ILE A 101 -3.29 7.23 -4.28
C ILE A 101 -1.88 7.49 -3.82
N LEU A 102 -0.97 6.58 -4.14
CA LEU A 102 0.44 6.69 -3.81
C LEU A 102 1.20 7.07 -5.07
N TYR A 103 2.05 8.08 -4.96
CA TYR A 103 2.76 8.65 -6.09
C TYR A 103 4.27 8.49 -5.97
N ASP A 104 4.90 8.22 -7.10
CA ASP A 104 6.33 8.40 -7.29
C ASP A 104 6.45 9.66 -8.14
N ASP A 105 7.28 10.56 -7.85
CA ASP A 105 7.64 11.75 -8.66
C ASP A 105 6.57 12.19 -9.70
N GLY A 106 5.31 12.28 -9.27
CA GLY A 106 4.21 12.74 -10.12
C GLY A 106 3.38 11.65 -10.75
N ASP A 107 3.85 10.41 -10.75
CA ASP A 107 3.11 9.29 -11.33
C ASP A 107 2.46 8.45 -10.24
N ALA A 108 1.19 8.09 -10.44
CA ALA A 108 0.51 7.20 -9.52
C ALA A 108 1.08 5.79 -9.67
N VAL A 109 1.58 5.22 -8.59
CA VAL A 109 2.15 3.86 -8.62
C VAL A 109 1.26 2.84 -7.97
N VAL A 110 0.44 3.24 -7.00
CA VAL A 110 -0.54 2.35 -6.36
C VAL A 110 -1.80 3.13 -6.07
N ARG A 111 -2.93 2.51 -6.37
CA ARG A 111 -4.24 3.05 -5.98
C ARG A 111 -4.91 2.04 -5.07
N LEU A 112 -5.45 2.52 -3.96
CA LEU A 112 -6.10 1.68 -2.97
C LEU A 112 -7.45 2.27 -2.60
N THR A 113 -8.30 1.44 -2.05
CA THR A 113 -9.62 1.86 -1.59
C THR A 113 -9.93 1.19 -0.24
N CYS A 114 -10.88 1.73 0.47
CA CYS A 114 -11.34 1.13 1.72
C CYS A 114 -12.85 0.94 1.75
#